data_9f6a3fd9f46113a94307a0663a6289e9
#
_entry.id   9f6a3fd9f46113a94307a0663a6289e9
#
_cell.length_a   1.000
_cell.length_b   1.000
_cell.length_c   1.000
_cell.angle_alpha   90.00
_cell.angle_beta   90.00
_cell.angle_gamma   90.00
#
_symmetry.space_group_name_H-M   'P 1'
#
loop_
_entity.id
_entity.type
_entity.pdbx_description
1 polymer ?
#
loop_
_entity_poly.entity_id
_entity_poly.type
_entity_poly.pdbx_seq_one_letter_code
_entity_poly.pdbx_strand_id
1 'polypeptide(L)'
;MSVNSKDITEKLTFREKKIVILRLLKEIHLLAPKFIAVTVVRQLLSVSVGYIGIYISTMVLNELAQGVLAEKLILKVLLWLALTLIIYIVIGKLSNESEVIKSHSWELLDARMAVKNMEMNYPDVNSPYTRELYKRMEEDNRWGSGIYAGFDNLEKLCYQVFNALFAVGMLVPILHQLFLHRSGLTYAFFAVLVFTVIGNGVGEHCFGKKLTEYMALWTDDKPEETNLMWYYAVYDGVSMENRKDVKLYDAVDLLKEYTFVHGREFLKYKDNLIAKTGGRQELIVNVLSAGVRGICYLFLTLIAAGGNIAVGMLLRYVACFERLITSIQNILHDAWAFLLVARRQGTMFEFLDIKGSFYEGTLPVEKRRDNEYEIEFRNVSFKYPGREEYALRDFSLKLHIGGRIAVVGKNGSGKTTMIKLLCRLYEPTEGAIFLNGIDIRKYNYCEYMQLFSVVFQDFTLFDYSIAENVATGEEYDSDKIKECLEKAGFGERLGRLPQGIDTLIDKGFDDDGVIFSGGERQKIAIARALYKDSPFILLDEPTAALDPIAEYEVYSAFDEMVSGKTAIYISHRLSSCRFCNDIVVFDKGQIVQRGSHSELMEDRDGLYFALWTAQAQYYENNVRNSMPQL
;
A
#
# COMPACT_ATOMS: atom_id res chain seq x y z
N MET A 1 -8.60 18.92 7.97
CA MET A 1 -9.54 18.10 8.76
C MET A 1 -9.46 16.71 8.16
N SER A 2 -8.70 15.82 8.79
CA SER A 2 -8.66 14.40 8.44
C SER A 2 -10.01 13.81 8.89
N VAL A 3 -10.77 13.28 7.97
CA VAL A 3 -11.89 12.40 8.30
C VAL A 3 -11.21 11.12 8.76
N ASN A 4 -11.12 10.92 10.09
CA ASN A 4 -10.60 9.68 10.65
C ASN A 4 -11.32 8.50 10.01
N SER A 5 -10.58 7.54 9.50
CA SER A 5 -11.10 6.30 8.90
C SER A 5 -11.80 5.39 9.93
N LYS A 6 -11.99 5.89 11.14
CA LYS A 6 -12.67 5.19 12.22
C LYS A 6 -14.10 4.91 11.82
N ASP A 7 -14.32 3.65 11.54
CA ASP A 7 -15.63 3.02 11.42
C ASP A 7 -16.42 3.28 10.12
N ILE A 8 -16.36 2.32 9.19
CA ILE A 8 -17.20 2.30 7.99
C ILE A 8 -18.70 2.34 8.37
N THR A 9 -19.05 1.98 9.58
CA THR A 9 -20.43 1.99 10.13
C THR A 9 -20.86 3.36 10.65
N GLU A 10 -19.93 4.29 10.92
CA GLU A 10 -20.28 5.62 11.43
C GLU A 10 -21.05 6.45 10.38
N LYS A 11 -22.14 7.09 10.82
CA LYS A 11 -22.97 7.93 9.94
C LYS A 11 -22.24 9.21 9.57
N LEU A 12 -21.67 9.26 8.37
CA LEU A 12 -21.10 10.48 7.84
C LEU A 12 -22.17 11.57 7.66
N THR A 13 -21.87 12.77 8.12
CA THR A 13 -22.66 13.97 7.83
C THR A 13 -22.61 14.28 6.32
N PHE A 14 -23.57 15.04 5.82
CA PHE A 14 -23.59 15.45 4.41
C PHE A 14 -22.29 16.19 4.00
N ARG A 15 -21.72 16.97 4.90
CA ARG A 15 -20.45 17.70 4.68
C ARG A 15 -19.27 16.75 4.52
N GLU A 16 -19.19 15.74 5.36
CA GLU A 16 -18.11 14.72 5.29
C GLU A 16 -18.21 13.89 4.02
N LYS A 17 -19.41 13.44 3.65
CA LYS A 17 -19.63 12.75 2.36
C LYS A 17 -19.12 13.56 1.18
N LYS A 18 -19.42 14.86 1.16
CA LYS A 18 -18.95 15.77 0.11
C LYS A 18 -17.42 15.87 0.08
N ILE A 19 -16.78 15.97 1.24
CA ILE A 19 -15.30 16.07 1.34
C ILE A 19 -14.64 14.82 0.76
N VAL A 20 -15.10 13.64 1.16
CA VAL A 20 -14.52 12.35 0.72
C VAL A 20 -14.71 12.15 -0.80
N ILE A 21 -15.90 12.45 -1.32
CA ILE A 21 -16.17 12.39 -2.77
C ILE A 21 -15.27 13.35 -3.55
N LEU A 22 -15.16 14.60 -3.11
CA LEU A 22 -14.31 15.59 -3.78
C LEU A 22 -12.83 15.21 -3.73
N ARG A 23 -12.38 14.58 -2.65
CA ARG A 23 -11.01 14.06 -2.55
C ARG A 23 -10.78 12.95 -3.55
N LEU A 24 -11.68 11.96 -3.65
CA LEU A 24 -11.57 10.89 -4.64
C LEU A 24 -11.55 11.44 -6.08
N LEU A 25 -12.44 12.36 -6.41
CA LEU A 25 -12.46 13.00 -7.74
C LEU A 25 -11.15 13.75 -8.03
N LYS A 26 -10.57 14.43 -7.04
CA LYS A 26 -9.28 15.10 -7.17
C LYS A 26 -8.15 14.10 -7.44
N GLU A 27 -8.12 12.98 -6.72
CA GLU A 27 -7.09 11.94 -6.93
C GLU A 27 -7.26 11.27 -8.31
N ILE A 28 -8.50 10.95 -8.72
CA ILE A 28 -8.79 10.46 -10.08
C ILE A 28 -8.26 11.45 -11.14
N HIS A 29 -8.50 12.75 -10.96
CA HIS A 29 -8.02 13.76 -11.89
C HIS A 29 -6.49 13.90 -11.90
N LEU A 30 -5.83 13.78 -10.73
CA LEU A 30 -4.37 13.83 -10.63
C LEU A 30 -3.71 12.63 -11.33
N LEU A 31 -4.26 11.42 -11.14
CA LEU A 31 -3.74 10.19 -11.74
C LEU A 31 -4.05 10.12 -13.25
N ALA A 32 -5.21 10.62 -13.66
CA ALA A 32 -5.73 10.48 -15.01
C ALA A 32 -6.43 11.77 -15.51
N PRO A 33 -5.70 12.84 -15.86
CA PRO A 33 -6.31 14.11 -16.25
C PRO A 33 -7.25 14.00 -17.48
N LYS A 34 -6.96 13.08 -18.40
CA LYS A 34 -7.74 12.85 -19.64
C LYS A 34 -8.97 11.97 -19.42
N PHE A 35 -9.04 11.22 -18.33
CA PHE A 35 -10.07 10.21 -18.10
C PHE A 35 -11.49 10.78 -18.17
N ILE A 36 -11.75 11.89 -17.48
CA ILE A 36 -13.09 12.50 -17.45
C ILE A 36 -13.55 12.90 -18.85
N ALA A 37 -12.68 13.50 -19.65
CA ALA A 37 -13.02 13.92 -21.01
C ALA A 37 -13.33 12.71 -21.92
N VAL A 38 -12.48 11.67 -21.89
CA VAL A 38 -12.68 10.43 -22.64
C VAL A 38 -13.97 9.75 -22.23
N THR A 39 -14.24 9.64 -20.93
CA THR A 39 -15.46 9.05 -20.38
C THR A 39 -16.72 9.80 -20.83
N VAL A 40 -16.74 11.13 -20.69
CA VAL A 40 -17.88 11.95 -21.08
C VAL A 40 -18.22 11.76 -22.58
N VAL A 41 -17.21 11.84 -23.45
CA VAL A 41 -17.42 11.67 -24.90
C VAL A 41 -17.88 10.25 -25.22
N ARG A 42 -17.22 9.24 -24.65
CA ARG A 42 -17.57 7.83 -24.87
C ARG A 42 -19.00 7.53 -24.42
N GLN A 43 -19.39 7.96 -23.21
CA GLN A 43 -20.73 7.68 -22.69
C GLN A 43 -21.81 8.45 -23.43
N LEU A 44 -21.55 9.69 -23.85
CA LEU A 44 -22.45 10.46 -24.66
C LEU A 44 -22.74 9.74 -26.01
N LEU A 45 -21.70 9.26 -26.68
CA LEU A 45 -21.83 8.50 -27.92
C LEU A 45 -22.57 7.18 -27.70
N SER A 46 -22.24 6.44 -26.65
CA SER A 46 -22.85 5.14 -26.30
C SER A 46 -24.35 5.28 -26.05
N VAL A 47 -24.76 6.31 -25.32
CA VAL A 47 -26.17 6.59 -25.07
C VAL A 47 -26.87 7.03 -26.36
N SER A 48 -26.27 7.93 -27.15
CA SER A 48 -26.88 8.49 -28.38
C SER A 48 -27.24 7.42 -29.40
N VAL A 49 -26.39 6.39 -29.58
CA VAL A 49 -26.69 5.26 -30.51
C VAL A 49 -27.98 4.56 -30.12
N GLY A 50 -28.21 4.31 -28.83
CA GLY A 50 -29.44 3.69 -28.37
C GLY A 50 -30.70 4.51 -28.65
N TYR A 51 -30.62 5.84 -28.51
CA TYR A 51 -31.77 6.73 -28.81
C TYR A 51 -31.97 6.99 -30.30
N ILE A 52 -30.92 7.02 -31.10
CA ILE A 52 -31.01 7.02 -32.57
C ILE A 52 -31.75 5.75 -33.01
N GLY A 53 -31.43 4.58 -32.45
CA GLY A 53 -32.14 3.34 -32.75
C GLY A 53 -33.64 3.40 -32.46
N ILE A 54 -34.03 3.92 -31.29
CA ILE A 54 -35.44 4.12 -30.91
C ILE A 54 -36.13 5.08 -31.90
N TYR A 55 -35.47 6.16 -32.28
CA TYR A 55 -36.02 7.15 -33.23
C TYR A 55 -36.26 6.54 -34.60
N ILE A 56 -35.28 5.84 -35.17
CA ILE A 56 -35.38 5.19 -36.49
C ILE A 56 -36.45 4.10 -36.49
N SER A 57 -36.51 3.25 -35.43
CA SER A 57 -37.56 2.23 -35.31
C SER A 57 -38.95 2.86 -35.32
N THR A 58 -39.13 4.00 -34.62
CA THR A 58 -40.37 4.77 -34.62
C THR A 58 -40.74 5.28 -36.01
N MET A 59 -39.75 5.83 -36.73
CA MET A 59 -39.93 6.36 -38.06
C MET A 59 -40.33 5.26 -39.06
N VAL A 60 -39.61 4.13 -39.02
CA VAL A 60 -39.88 2.97 -39.90
C VAL A 60 -41.30 2.44 -39.68
N LEU A 61 -41.72 2.27 -38.43
CA LEU A 61 -43.06 1.78 -38.09
C LEU A 61 -44.18 2.74 -38.57
N ASN A 62 -43.99 4.04 -38.39
CA ASN A 62 -44.96 5.02 -38.83
C ASN A 62 -45.06 5.09 -40.38
N GLU A 63 -43.93 5.01 -41.11
CA GLU A 63 -43.91 5.00 -42.57
C GLU A 63 -44.47 3.69 -43.14
N LEU A 64 -44.25 2.55 -42.51
CA LEU A 64 -44.89 1.28 -42.85
C LEU A 64 -46.42 1.35 -42.70
N ALA A 65 -46.90 1.95 -41.62
CA ALA A 65 -48.34 2.14 -41.39
C ALA A 65 -48.98 3.08 -42.42
N GLN A 66 -48.20 3.96 -43.06
CA GLN A 66 -48.64 4.87 -44.13
C GLN A 66 -48.50 4.26 -45.54
N GLY A 67 -48.01 3.02 -45.68
CA GLY A 67 -47.87 2.34 -46.95
C GLY A 67 -46.68 2.82 -47.82
N VAL A 68 -45.64 3.36 -47.21
CA VAL A 68 -44.42 3.79 -47.91
C VAL A 68 -43.70 2.57 -48.52
N LEU A 69 -43.17 2.74 -49.76
CA LEU A 69 -42.43 1.68 -50.46
C LEU A 69 -41.26 1.12 -49.69
N ALA A 70 -41.15 -0.20 -49.59
CA ALA A 70 -40.14 -0.92 -48.84
C ALA A 70 -38.68 -0.53 -49.21
N GLU A 71 -38.41 -0.23 -50.48
CA GLU A 71 -37.08 0.19 -50.96
C GLU A 71 -36.56 1.46 -50.27
N LYS A 72 -37.41 2.46 -50.05
CA LYS A 72 -37.03 3.70 -49.36
C LYS A 72 -36.76 3.47 -47.89
N LEU A 73 -37.49 2.56 -47.26
CA LEU A 73 -37.29 2.18 -45.85
C LEU A 73 -35.96 1.43 -45.66
N ILE A 74 -35.67 0.47 -46.55
CA ILE A 74 -34.41 -0.29 -46.54
C ILE A 74 -33.21 0.67 -46.64
N LEU A 75 -33.24 1.64 -47.55
CA LEU A 75 -32.15 2.61 -47.68
C LEU A 75 -31.92 3.41 -46.39
N LYS A 76 -33.00 3.87 -45.73
CA LYS A 76 -32.90 4.61 -44.46
C LYS A 76 -32.29 3.74 -43.35
N VAL A 77 -32.68 2.47 -43.25
CA VAL A 77 -32.13 1.51 -42.28
C VAL A 77 -30.65 1.23 -42.57
N LEU A 78 -30.25 1.05 -43.82
CA LEU A 78 -28.86 0.85 -44.22
C LEU A 78 -27.98 2.05 -43.88
N LEU A 79 -28.44 3.28 -44.14
CA LEU A 79 -27.72 4.50 -43.74
C LEU A 79 -27.56 4.61 -42.23
N TRP A 80 -28.60 4.24 -41.46
CA TRP A 80 -28.49 4.21 -40.02
C TRP A 80 -27.50 3.15 -39.53
N LEU A 81 -27.52 1.95 -40.12
CA LEU A 81 -26.55 0.89 -39.77
C LEU A 81 -25.11 1.35 -40.07
N ALA A 82 -24.87 2.01 -41.19
CA ALA A 82 -23.56 2.56 -41.53
C ALA A 82 -23.11 3.63 -40.50
N LEU A 83 -24.01 4.54 -40.12
CA LEU A 83 -23.73 5.57 -39.11
C LEU A 83 -23.42 4.95 -37.75
N THR A 84 -24.24 3.98 -37.31
CA THR A 84 -24.01 3.31 -36.02
C THR A 84 -22.72 2.52 -36.00
N LEU A 85 -22.33 1.88 -37.11
CA LEU A 85 -21.06 1.18 -37.24
C LEU A 85 -19.87 2.13 -37.01
N ILE A 86 -19.90 3.32 -37.64
CA ILE A 86 -18.86 4.34 -37.45
C ILE A 86 -18.79 4.78 -36.00
N ILE A 87 -19.94 5.04 -35.38
CA ILE A 87 -19.98 5.44 -33.96
C ILE A 87 -19.43 4.33 -33.05
N TYR A 88 -19.78 3.04 -33.32
CA TYR A 88 -19.25 1.91 -32.53
C TYR A 88 -17.73 1.75 -32.67
N ILE A 89 -17.16 2.02 -33.86
CA ILE A 89 -15.69 2.02 -34.04
C ILE A 89 -15.04 3.09 -33.15
N VAL A 90 -15.65 4.30 -33.12
CA VAL A 90 -15.15 5.39 -32.25
C VAL A 90 -15.28 5.01 -30.75
N ILE A 91 -16.44 4.48 -30.34
CA ILE A 91 -16.68 4.01 -28.97
C ILE A 91 -15.65 2.94 -28.59
N GLY A 92 -15.36 1.99 -29.49
CA GLY A 92 -14.37 0.94 -29.24
C GLY A 92 -12.97 1.50 -29.01
N LYS A 93 -12.54 2.48 -29.79
CA LYS A 93 -11.26 3.17 -29.59
C LYS A 93 -11.22 3.91 -28.24
N LEU A 94 -12.27 4.67 -27.91
CA LEU A 94 -12.35 5.40 -26.65
C LEU A 94 -12.44 4.45 -25.44
N SER A 95 -13.09 3.29 -25.60
CA SER A 95 -13.16 2.27 -24.56
C SER A 95 -11.77 1.69 -24.26
N ASN A 96 -11.03 1.35 -25.32
CA ASN A 96 -9.66 0.86 -25.16
C ASN A 96 -8.75 1.91 -24.51
N GLU A 97 -8.86 3.18 -24.93
CA GLU A 97 -8.11 4.28 -24.31
C GLU A 97 -8.48 4.45 -22.83
N SER A 98 -9.76 4.34 -22.48
CA SER A 98 -10.21 4.39 -21.08
C SER A 98 -9.61 3.27 -20.23
N GLU A 99 -9.56 2.02 -20.73
CA GLU A 99 -8.97 0.89 -20.01
C GLU A 99 -7.45 1.07 -19.83
N VAL A 100 -6.74 1.55 -20.85
CA VAL A 100 -5.30 1.87 -20.74
C VAL A 100 -5.06 2.95 -19.67
N ILE A 101 -5.87 4.01 -19.65
CA ILE A 101 -5.76 5.07 -18.65
C ILE A 101 -6.01 4.52 -17.25
N LYS A 102 -7.01 3.66 -17.06
CA LYS A 102 -7.31 3.04 -15.75
C LYS A 102 -6.16 2.15 -15.29
N SER A 103 -5.60 1.33 -16.18
CA SER A 103 -4.46 0.47 -15.86
C SER A 103 -3.23 1.28 -15.45
N HIS A 104 -2.84 2.28 -16.23
CA HIS A 104 -1.74 3.19 -15.88
C HIS A 104 -1.98 3.94 -14.56
N SER A 105 -3.23 4.31 -14.27
CA SER A 105 -3.55 5.00 -13.01
C SER A 105 -3.34 4.12 -11.79
N TRP A 106 -3.54 2.82 -11.92
CA TRP A 106 -3.23 1.86 -10.87
C TRP A 106 -1.73 1.81 -10.59
N GLU A 107 -0.92 1.61 -11.63
CA GLU A 107 0.54 1.56 -11.51
C GLU A 107 1.13 2.87 -10.93
N LEU A 108 0.61 4.02 -11.38
CA LEU A 108 1.02 5.33 -10.85
C LEU A 108 0.64 5.51 -9.37
N LEU A 109 -0.49 4.98 -8.94
CA LEU A 109 -0.88 5.03 -7.53
C LEU A 109 0.03 4.17 -6.67
N ASP A 110 0.31 2.94 -7.10
CA ASP A 110 1.22 2.04 -6.39
C ASP A 110 2.64 2.63 -6.31
N ALA A 111 3.14 3.20 -7.41
CA ALA A 111 4.42 3.91 -7.41
C ALA A 111 4.41 5.11 -6.44
N ARG A 112 3.32 5.91 -6.41
CA ARG A 112 3.20 7.05 -5.50
C ARG A 112 3.16 6.61 -4.03
N MET A 113 2.50 5.50 -3.72
CA MET A 113 2.49 4.94 -2.37
C MET A 113 3.86 4.41 -1.96
N ALA A 114 4.56 3.73 -2.89
CA ALA A 114 5.92 3.26 -2.67
C ALA A 114 6.88 4.44 -2.41
N VAL A 115 6.85 5.48 -3.24
CA VAL A 115 7.65 6.70 -3.04
C VAL A 115 7.33 7.34 -1.69
N LYS A 116 6.04 7.48 -1.34
CA LYS A 116 5.64 8.01 -0.04
C LYS A 116 6.22 7.21 1.12
N ASN A 117 6.18 5.88 1.03
CA ASN A 117 6.73 4.99 2.06
C ASN A 117 8.26 5.16 2.19
N MET A 118 8.96 5.35 1.07
CA MET A 118 10.42 5.58 1.05
C MET A 118 10.81 6.96 1.60
N GLU A 119 10.00 7.99 1.35
CA GLU A 119 10.24 9.37 1.81
C GLU A 119 9.87 9.61 3.28
N MET A 120 9.06 8.72 3.87
CA MET A 120 8.67 8.85 5.27
C MET A 120 9.85 8.61 6.21
N ASN A 121 9.88 9.34 7.33
CA ASN A 121 10.87 9.10 8.37
C ASN A 121 10.74 7.71 8.97
N TYR A 122 11.87 7.12 9.33
CA TYR A 122 11.94 5.76 9.85
C TYR A 122 10.97 5.46 11.03
N PRO A 123 10.76 6.35 12.02
CA PRO A 123 9.79 6.11 13.09
C PRO A 123 8.34 6.12 12.60
N ASP A 124 8.04 6.97 11.61
CA ASP A 124 6.69 7.09 11.07
C ASP A 124 6.29 5.81 10.33
N VAL A 125 7.19 5.28 9.48
CA VAL A 125 7.00 3.98 8.79
C VAL A 125 6.83 2.83 9.78
N ASN A 126 7.66 2.81 10.85
CA ASN A 126 7.66 1.74 11.84
C ASN A 126 6.61 1.92 12.95
N SER A 127 5.83 2.99 12.93
CA SER A 127 4.80 3.19 13.94
C SER A 127 3.70 2.12 13.84
N PRO A 128 3.14 1.64 14.95
CA PRO A 128 2.02 0.71 14.93
C PRO A 128 0.85 1.24 14.10
N TYR A 129 0.59 2.54 14.17
CA TYR A 129 -0.45 3.22 13.43
C TYR A 129 -0.26 3.12 11.91
N THR A 130 0.93 3.46 11.40
CA THR A 130 1.21 3.42 9.95
C THR A 130 1.17 1.99 9.42
N ARG A 131 1.70 1.02 10.17
CA ARG A 131 1.65 -0.40 9.80
C ARG A 131 0.22 -0.93 9.71
N GLU A 132 -0.62 -0.57 10.66
CA GLU A 132 -2.03 -0.94 10.66
C GLU A 132 -2.77 -0.29 9.48
N LEU A 133 -2.50 1.01 9.25
CA LEU A 133 -3.08 1.76 8.12
C LEU A 133 -2.67 1.14 6.77
N TYR A 134 -1.40 0.79 6.61
CA TYR A 134 -0.89 0.14 5.40
C TYR A 134 -1.55 -1.23 5.18
N LYS A 135 -1.68 -2.03 6.25
CA LYS A 135 -2.35 -3.34 6.19
C LYS A 135 -3.82 -3.19 5.77
N ARG A 136 -4.56 -2.26 6.36
CA ARG A 136 -5.96 -1.98 5.99
C ARG A 136 -6.07 -1.53 4.52
N MET A 137 -5.16 -0.70 4.06
CA MET A 137 -5.12 -0.24 2.67
C MET A 137 -4.90 -1.39 1.70
N GLU A 138 -3.98 -2.33 2.00
CA GLU A 138 -3.79 -3.54 1.20
C GLU A 138 -5.04 -4.41 1.15
N GLU A 139 -5.72 -4.59 2.29
CA GLU A 139 -6.98 -5.33 2.38
C GLU A 139 -8.07 -4.67 1.53
N ASP A 140 -8.25 -3.35 1.61
CA ASP A 140 -9.21 -2.60 0.81
C ASP A 140 -8.96 -2.72 -0.69
N ASN A 141 -7.69 -2.71 -1.12
CA ASN A 141 -7.32 -2.86 -2.52
C ASN A 141 -7.55 -4.28 -3.05
N ARG A 142 -7.25 -5.32 -2.27
CA ARG A 142 -7.42 -6.73 -2.68
C ARG A 142 -8.88 -7.12 -2.96
N TRP A 143 -9.83 -6.53 -2.26
CA TRP A 143 -11.26 -6.89 -2.39
C TRP A 143 -12.03 -6.07 -3.44
N GLY A 144 -11.35 -5.50 -4.44
CA GLY A 144 -11.98 -4.78 -5.55
C GLY A 144 -12.60 -3.45 -5.17
N SER A 145 -12.20 -2.90 -4.03
CA SER A 145 -12.65 -1.59 -3.55
C SER A 145 -11.63 -0.48 -3.83
N GLY A 146 -10.56 -0.81 -4.54
CA GLY A 146 -9.49 0.10 -4.90
C GLY A 146 -9.96 1.26 -5.79
N ILE A 147 -9.03 2.14 -6.10
CA ILE A 147 -9.30 3.33 -6.93
C ILE A 147 -9.89 2.97 -8.29
N TYR A 148 -9.58 1.78 -8.82
CA TYR A 148 -10.14 1.26 -10.07
C TYR A 148 -11.68 1.21 -10.04
N ALA A 149 -12.26 0.75 -8.92
CA ALA A 149 -13.71 0.77 -8.72
C ALA A 149 -14.28 2.20 -8.72
N GLY A 150 -13.48 3.21 -8.31
CA GLY A 150 -13.85 4.62 -8.42
C GLY A 150 -14.00 5.08 -9.87
N PHE A 151 -13.07 4.70 -10.75
CA PHE A 151 -13.14 4.95 -12.18
C PHE A 151 -14.38 4.31 -12.79
N ASP A 152 -14.62 3.02 -12.53
CA ASP A 152 -15.75 2.27 -13.07
C ASP A 152 -17.10 2.84 -12.64
N ASN A 153 -17.25 3.18 -11.36
CA ASN A 153 -18.49 3.76 -10.86
C ASN A 153 -18.76 5.16 -11.43
N LEU A 154 -17.70 5.95 -11.66
CA LEU A 154 -17.83 7.24 -12.31
C LEU A 154 -18.28 7.10 -13.79
N GLU A 155 -17.75 6.12 -14.52
CA GLU A 155 -18.20 5.79 -15.88
C GLU A 155 -19.67 5.39 -15.92
N LYS A 156 -20.09 4.49 -15.02
CA LYS A 156 -21.49 4.06 -14.90
C LYS A 156 -22.41 5.25 -14.59
N LEU A 157 -22.03 6.06 -13.62
CA LEU A 157 -22.80 7.24 -13.24
C LEU A 157 -22.97 8.22 -14.41
N CYS A 158 -21.89 8.51 -15.15
CA CYS A 158 -21.97 9.35 -16.36
C CYS A 158 -22.91 8.77 -17.40
N TYR A 159 -22.84 7.46 -17.66
CA TYR A 159 -23.75 6.79 -18.58
C TYR A 159 -25.22 6.96 -18.19
N GLN A 160 -25.54 6.71 -16.92
CA GLN A 160 -26.93 6.80 -16.43
C GLN A 160 -27.46 8.23 -16.46
N VAL A 161 -26.62 9.22 -16.14
CA VAL A 161 -27.01 10.64 -16.23
C VAL A 161 -27.35 11.03 -17.68
N PHE A 162 -26.49 10.69 -18.65
CA PHE A 162 -26.78 10.96 -20.05
C PHE A 162 -28.01 10.19 -20.52
N ASN A 163 -28.17 8.93 -20.13
CA ASN A 163 -29.33 8.14 -20.49
C ASN A 163 -30.65 8.77 -19.99
N ALA A 164 -30.66 9.25 -18.73
CA ALA A 164 -31.79 9.98 -18.18
C ALA A 164 -32.07 11.29 -18.91
N LEU A 165 -31.04 12.09 -19.22
CA LEU A 165 -31.18 13.35 -19.97
C LEU A 165 -31.77 13.14 -21.38
N PHE A 166 -31.26 12.14 -22.11
CA PHE A 166 -31.80 11.79 -23.45
C PHE A 166 -33.25 11.28 -23.35
N ALA A 167 -33.56 10.44 -22.33
CA ALA A 167 -34.92 9.96 -22.09
C ALA A 167 -35.89 11.13 -21.86
N VAL A 168 -35.54 12.08 -21.00
CA VAL A 168 -36.35 13.28 -20.73
C VAL A 168 -36.53 14.09 -21.99
N GLY A 169 -35.45 14.35 -22.76
CA GLY A 169 -35.54 15.09 -24.03
C GLY A 169 -36.50 14.47 -25.03
N MET A 170 -36.48 13.13 -25.15
CA MET A 170 -37.39 12.40 -26.06
C MET A 170 -38.83 12.34 -25.54
N LEU A 171 -39.06 12.49 -24.25
CA LEU A 171 -40.39 12.51 -23.62
C LEU A 171 -41.04 13.89 -23.60
N VAL A 172 -40.30 14.99 -23.83
CA VAL A 172 -40.82 16.37 -23.77
C VAL A 172 -42.13 16.53 -24.58
N PRO A 173 -42.26 16.03 -25.82
CA PRO A 173 -43.49 16.23 -26.58
C PRO A 173 -44.73 15.60 -25.94
N ILE A 174 -44.61 14.37 -25.43
CA ILE A 174 -45.74 13.69 -24.76
C ILE A 174 -46.03 14.33 -23.40
N LEU A 175 -45.02 14.74 -22.66
CA LEU A 175 -45.18 15.41 -21.37
C LEU A 175 -45.92 16.75 -21.55
N HIS A 176 -45.59 17.51 -22.57
CA HIS A 176 -46.30 18.76 -22.92
C HIS A 176 -47.77 18.51 -23.24
N GLN A 177 -48.08 17.49 -24.08
CA GLN A 177 -49.47 17.12 -24.39
C GLN A 177 -50.25 16.69 -23.13
N LEU A 178 -49.65 15.85 -22.28
CA LEU A 178 -50.24 15.39 -21.04
C LEU A 178 -50.50 16.54 -20.05
N PHE A 179 -49.62 17.53 -20.01
CA PHE A 179 -49.77 18.71 -19.15
C PHE A 179 -50.93 19.62 -19.61
N LEU A 180 -51.14 19.71 -20.90
CA LEU A 180 -52.27 20.47 -21.49
C LEU A 180 -53.64 19.79 -21.23
N HIS A 181 -53.69 18.44 -21.24
CA HIS A 181 -54.93 17.66 -21.14
C HIS A 181 -55.36 17.36 -19.70
N ARG A 182 -54.92 18.04 -18.68
CA ARG A 182 -55.30 18.06 -17.23
C ARG A 182 -56.36 17.03 -16.81
N SER A 183 -56.20 15.76 -17.21
CA SER A 183 -57.13 14.70 -16.83
C SER A 183 -56.74 14.07 -15.47
N GLY A 184 -57.70 13.55 -14.71
CA GLY A 184 -57.41 12.83 -13.48
C GLY A 184 -56.43 11.65 -13.68
N LEU A 185 -56.52 11.01 -14.85
CA LEU A 185 -55.62 9.91 -15.25
C LEU A 185 -54.17 10.39 -15.40
N THR A 186 -53.93 11.59 -15.89
CA THR A 186 -52.59 12.18 -16.01
C THR A 186 -51.96 12.44 -14.65
N TYR A 187 -52.72 13.00 -13.73
CA TYR A 187 -52.25 13.21 -12.34
C TYR A 187 -51.95 11.89 -11.63
N ALA A 188 -52.81 10.85 -11.80
CA ALA A 188 -52.56 9.52 -11.26
C ALA A 188 -51.26 8.90 -11.80
N PHE A 189 -51.00 9.05 -13.11
CA PHE A 189 -49.73 8.57 -13.73
C PHE A 189 -48.51 9.25 -13.12
N PHE A 190 -48.51 10.58 -13.02
CA PHE A 190 -47.38 11.30 -12.39
C PHE A 190 -47.21 10.95 -10.92
N ALA A 191 -48.30 10.76 -10.19
CA ALA A 191 -48.24 10.35 -8.79
C ALA A 191 -47.57 8.95 -8.62
N VAL A 192 -47.90 7.99 -9.50
CA VAL A 192 -47.28 6.67 -9.55
C VAL A 192 -45.79 6.78 -9.89
N LEU A 193 -45.43 7.61 -10.86
CA LEU A 193 -44.03 7.81 -11.27
C LEU A 193 -43.19 8.40 -10.10
N VAL A 194 -43.71 9.42 -9.42
CA VAL A 194 -43.07 10.02 -8.23
C VAL A 194 -42.97 8.99 -7.08
N PHE A 195 -44.03 8.25 -6.82
CA PHE A 195 -44.03 7.21 -5.79
C PHE A 195 -42.96 6.14 -6.06
N THR A 196 -42.78 5.76 -7.33
CA THR A 196 -41.75 4.79 -7.73
C THR A 196 -40.37 5.31 -7.51
N VAL A 197 -40.09 6.56 -7.92
CA VAL A 197 -38.78 7.19 -7.70
C VAL A 197 -38.45 7.26 -6.21
N ILE A 198 -39.43 7.66 -5.39
CA ILE A 198 -39.27 7.70 -3.92
C ILE A 198 -39.07 6.29 -3.37
N GLY A 199 -39.92 5.32 -3.79
CA GLY A 199 -39.84 3.93 -3.33
C GLY A 199 -38.47 3.29 -3.66
N ASN A 200 -37.98 3.50 -4.86
CA ASN A 200 -36.65 3.04 -5.26
C ASN A 200 -35.55 3.75 -4.49
N GLY A 201 -35.66 5.07 -4.26
CA GLY A 201 -34.68 5.83 -3.48
C GLY A 201 -34.60 5.33 -2.01
N VAL A 202 -35.73 5.03 -1.40
CA VAL A 202 -35.78 4.42 -0.07
C VAL A 202 -35.22 3.00 -0.10
N GLY A 203 -35.55 2.21 -1.11
CA GLY A 203 -35.00 0.86 -1.31
C GLY A 203 -33.47 0.88 -1.39
N GLU A 204 -32.90 1.71 -2.24
CA GLU A 204 -31.46 1.86 -2.42
C GLU A 204 -30.78 2.39 -1.15
N HIS A 205 -31.40 3.33 -0.43
CA HIS A 205 -30.86 3.80 0.85
C HIS A 205 -30.81 2.67 1.90
N CYS A 206 -31.87 1.87 2.00
CA CYS A 206 -31.92 0.72 2.92
C CYS A 206 -30.88 -0.35 2.54
N PHE A 207 -30.70 -0.58 1.24
CA PHE A 207 -29.70 -1.50 0.74
C PHE A 207 -28.28 -1.00 1.01
N GLY A 208 -28.01 0.23 0.63
CA GLY A 208 -26.73 0.82 0.84
C GLY A 208 -26.30 0.74 2.31
N LYS A 209 -27.22 0.96 3.25
CA LYS A 209 -26.95 0.78 4.68
C LYS A 209 -26.57 -0.67 5.02
N LYS A 210 -27.32 -1.65 4.53
CA LYS A 210 -27.03 -3.07 4.77
C LYS A 210 -25.77 -3.54 4.05
N LEU A 211 -25.50 -3.02 2.86
CA LEU A 211 -24.27 -3.28 2.15
C LEU A 211 -23.06 -2.72 2.92
N THR A 212 -23.21 -1.54 3.53
CA THR A 212 -22.18 -0.97 4.41
C THR A 212 -21.96 -1.85 5.64
N GLU A 213 -23.03 -2.31 6.30
CA GLU A 213 -22.95 -3.26 7.41
C GLU A 213 -22.26 -4.57 6.99
N TYR A 214 -22.61 -5.09 5.82
CA TYR A 214 -21.95 -6.28 5.24
C TYR A 214 -20.47 -6.05 4.95
N MET A 215 -20.12 -4.90 4.37
CA MET A 215 -18.74 -4.56 4.05
C MET A 215 -17.91 -4.30 5.32
N ALA A 216 -18.52 -3.80 6.39
CA ALA A 216 -17.88 -3.65 7.68
C ALA A 216 -17.42 -4.98 8.29
N LEU A 217 -18.13 -6.07 8.05
CA LEU A 217 -17.73 -7.43 8.47
C LEU A 217 -16.39 -7.88 7.85
N TRP A 218 -15.93 -7.22 6.79
CA TRP A 218 -14.65 -7.52 6.13
C TRP A 218 -13.50 -6.61 6.55
N THR A 219 -13.82 -5.42 7.06
CA THR A 219 -12.86 -4.33 7.25
C THR A 219 -12.89 -3.73 8.65
N ASP A 220 -13.74 -4.25 9.55
CA ASP A 220 -13.88 -3.72 10.90
C ASP A 220 -12.68 -4.07 11.79
N ASP A 221 -12.41 -3.23 12.80
CA ASP A 221 -11.31 -3.36 13.78
C ASP A 221 -11.30 -4.69 14.56
N LYS A 222 -12.36 -5.46 14.41
CA LYS A 222 -12.45 -6.86 14.85
C LYS A 222 -13.05 -7.69 13.73
N PRO A 223 -12.27 -8.03 12.69
CA PRO A 223 -12.70 -9.08 11.79
C PRO A 223 -12.98 -10.30 12.67
N GLU A 224 -14.12 -10.97 12.43
CA GLU A 224 -14.36 -12.24 13.12
C GLU A 224 -13.08 -13.07 13.05
N GLU A 225 -12.62 -13.58 14.18
CA GLU A 225 -11.37 -14.36 14.28
C GLU A 225 -11.25 -15.39 13.15
N THR A 226 -12.39 -15.92 12.73
CA THR A 226 -12.55 -16.88 11.63
C THR A 226 -12.08 -16.35 10.26
N ASN A 227 -12.30 -15.05 9.97
CA ASN A 227 -11.87 -14.47 8.69
C ASN A 227 -10.35 -14.26 8.66
N LEU A 228 -9.77 -13.76 9.75
CA LEU A 228 -8.33 -13.62 9.91
C LEU A 228 -7.63 -14.98 9.83
N MET A 229 -8.16 -15.98 10.52
CA MET A 229 -7.61 -17.34 10.51
C MET A 229 -7.66 -17.96 9.13
N TRP A 230 -8.79 -17.82 8.41
CA TRP A 230 -8.91 -18.32 7.04
C TRP A 230 -7.93 -17.62 6.11
N TYR A 231 -7.83 -16.29 6.21
CA TYR A 231 -6.91 -15.49 5.39
C TYR A 231 -5.47 -15.91 5.63
N TYR A 232 -5.06 -16.00 6.90
CA TYR A 232 -3.72 -16.46 7.27
C TYR A 232 -3.43 -17.87 6.71
N ALA A 233 -4.36 -18.81 6.89
CA ALA A 233 -4.16 -20.18 6.42
C ALA A 233 -4.06 -20.28 4.88
N VAL A 234 -4.79 -19.44 4.12
CA VAL A 234 -4.80 -19.48 2.66
C VAL A 234 -3.63 -18.75 2.02
N TYR A 235 -3.20 -17.63 2.59
CA TYR A 235 -2.17 -16.77 1.98
C TYR A 235 -0.84 -16.82 2.71
N ASP A 236 -0.82 -16.60 4.01
CA ASP A 236 0.42 -16.51 4.78
C ASP A 236 0.94 -17.89 5.21
N GLY A 237 0.07 -18.77 5.70
CA GLY A 237 0.45 -20.11 6.18
C GLY A 237 1.01 -21.03 5.11
N VAL A 238 0.65 -20.81 3.84
CA VAL A 238 1.16 -21.59 2.69
C VAL A 238 2.29 -20.87 1.93
N SER A 239 2.78 -19.74 2.43
CA SER A 239 3.90 -19.03 1.83
C SER A 239 5.13 -19.94 1.66
N MET A 240 6.00 -19.61 0.70
CA MET A 240 7.23 -20.38 0.44
C MET A 240 8.12 -20.48 1.68
N GLU A 241 8.18 -19.42 2.48
CA GLU A 241 8.99 -19.32 3.70
C GLU A 241 8.54 -20.33 4.76
N ASN A 242 7.23 -20.52 4.91
CA ASN A 242 6.65 -21.40 5.94
C ASN A 242 6.60 -22.89 5.53
N ARG A 243 6.81 -23.22 4.25
CA ARG A 243 6.69 -24.60 3.73
C ARG A 243 7.56 -25.61 4.46
N LYS A 244 8.76 -25.22 4.85
CA LYS A 244 9.69 -26.09 5.58
C LYS A 244 9.09 -26.52 6.91
N ASP A 245 8.59 -25.56 7.68
CA ASP A 245 8.04 -25.81 9.01
C ASP A 245 6.69 -26.55 8.92
N VAL A 246 5.84 -26.19 7.95
CA VAL A 246 4.59 -26.92 7.67
C VAL A 246 4.87 -28.42 7.39
N LYS A 247 5.93 -28.73 6.63
CA LYS A 247 6.31 -30.11 6.32
C LYS A 247 6.99 -30.80 7.49
N LEU A 248 7.90 -30.13 8.20
CA LEU A 248 8.66 -30.69 9.29
C LEU A 248 7.79 -31.07 10.49
N TYR A 249 6.81 -30.23 10.80
CA TYR A 249 5.90 -30.39 11.93
C TYR A 249 4.54 -30.96 11.56
N ASP A 250 4.36 -31.41 10.32
CA ASP A 250 3.11 -31.98 9.78
C ASP A 250 1.86 -31.11 10.05
N ALA A 251 2.03 -29.79 9.88
CA ALA A 251 1.00 -28.81 10.17
C ALA A 251 -0.08 -28.72 9.06
N VAL A 252 -0.08 -29.63 8.08
CA VAL A 252 -1.01 -29.61 6.93
C VAL A 252 -2.45 -29.70 7.37
N ASP A 253 -2.77 -30.59 8.31
CA ASP A 253 -4.16 -30.80 8.75
C ASP A 253 -4.68 -29.63 9.58
N LEU A 254 -3.82 -28.99 10.37
CA LEU A 254 -4.14 -27.74 11.06
C LEU A 254 -4.52 -26.63 10.06
N LEU A 255 -3.72 -26.41 9.03
CA LEU A 255 -4.00 -25.41 8.01
C LEU A 255 -5.27 -25.73 7.20
N LYS A 256 -5.52 -27.04 6.92
CA LYS A 256 -6.75 -27.48 6.26
C LYS A 256 -7.99 -27.19 7.13
N GLU A 257 -7.90 -27.42 8.42
CA GLU A 257 -9.00 -27.14 9.35
C GLU A 257 -9.40 -25.66 9.30
N TYR A 258 -8.43 -24.75 9.42
CA TYR A 258 -8.68 -23.32 9.32
C TYR A 258 -9.16 -22.90 7.93
N THR A 259 -8.62 -23.47 6.85
CA THR A 259 -9.01 -23.13 5.47
C THR A 259 -10.40 -23.66 5.13
N PHE A 260 -10.68 -24.95 5.38
CA PHE A 260 -11.90 -25.60 4.88
C PHE A 260 -13.03 -25.68 5.88
N VAL A 261 -12.77 -25.76 7.16
CA VAL A 261 -13.82 -25.81 8.17
C VAL A 261 -14.27 -24.41 8.54
N HIS A 262 -13.39 -23.59 9.10
CA HIS A 262 -13.73 -22.24 9.52
C HIS A 262 -14.03 -21.31 8.34
N GLY A 263 -13.25 -21.39 7.26
CA GLY A 263 -13.52 -20.62 6.04
C GLY A 263 -14.86 -20.95 5.41
N ARG A 264 -15.30 -22.21 5.44
CA ARG A 264 -16.64 -22.61 4.93
C ARG A 264 -17.76 -22.04 5.80
N GLU A 265 -17.61 -22.02 7.11
CA GLU A 265 -18.61 -21.44 8.01
C GLU A 265 -18.74 -19.93 7.78
N PHE A 266 -17.63 -19.25 7.64
CA PHE A 266 -17.59 -17.83 7.30
C PHE A 266 -18.25 -17.54 5.95
N LEU A 267 -17.91 -18.30 4.90
CA LEU A 267 -18.54 -18.17 3.58
C LEU A 267 -20.05 -18.43 3.62
N LYS A 268 -20.50 -19.45 4.36
CA LYS A 268 -21.94 -19.71 4.55
C LYS A 268 -22.66 -18.57 5.25
N TYR A 269 -22.04 -17.99 6.28
CA TYR A 269 -22.61 -16.83 6.98
C TYR A 269 -22.73 -15.65 6.01
N LYS A 270 -21.69 -15.35 5.26
CA LYS A 270 -21.63 -14.32 4.24
C LYS A 270 -22.68 -14.51 3.15
N ASP A 271 -22.76 -15.71 2.58
CA ASP A 271 -23.71 -16.03 1.51
C ASP A 271 -25.15 -15.90 1.99
N ASN A 272 -25.44 -16.33 3.22
CA ASN A 272 -26.76 -16.14 3.84
C ASN A 272 -27.09 -14.66 4.04
N LEU A 273 -26.12 -13.84 4.43
CA LEU A 273 -26.32 -12.41 4.61
C LEU A 273 -26.61 -11.72 3.26
N ILE A 274 -25.81 -12.02 2.23
CA ILE A 274 -26.01 -11.51 0.86
C ILE A 274 -27.36 -11.95 0.31
N ALA A 275 -27.67 -13.25 0.37
CA ALA A 275 -28.91 -13.78 -0.17
C ALA A 275 -30.15 -13.22 0.54
N LYS A 276 -30.12 -13.09 1.87
CA LYS A 276 -31.25 -12.55 2.64
C LYS A 276 -31.42 -11.05 2.48
N THR A 277 -30.35 -10.29 2.35
CA THR A 277 -30.42 -8.83 2.27
C THR A 277 -30.50 -8.35 0.84
N GLY A 278 -29.56 -8.77 -0.04
CA GLY A 278 -29.49 -8.37 -1.44
C GLY A 278 -30.64 -8.97 -2.26
N GLY A 279 -30.82 -10.30 -2.19
CA GLY A 279 -31.82 -10.99 -3.00
C GLY A 279 -33.26 -10.56 -2.73
N ARG A 280 -33.63 -10.32 -1.46
CA ARG A 280 -34.98 -9.80 -1.14
C ARG A 280 -35.20 -8.41 -1.66
N GLN A 281 -34.21 -7.57 -1.59
CA GLN A 281 -34.32 -6.19 -2.07
C GLN A 281 -34.36 -6.13 -3.58
N GLU A 282 -33.47 -6.85 -4.25
CA GLU A 282 -33.48 -6.95 -5.70
C GLU A 282 -34.84 -7.46 -6.21
N LEU A 283 -35.44 -8.43 -5.53
CA LEU A 283 -36.80 -8.88 -5.81
C LEU A 283 -37.81 -7.74 -5.68
N ILE A 284 -37.80 -7.00 -4.55
CA ILE A 284 -38.78 -5.91 -4.31
C ILE A 284 -38.60 -4.80 -5.36
N VAL A 285 -37.37 -4.38 -5.63
CA VAL A 285 -37.06 -3.34 -6.64
C VAL A 285 -37.51 -3.80 -8.03
N ASN A 286 -37.23 -5.04 -8.41
CA ASN A 286 -37.61 -5.59 -9.71
C ASN A 286 -39.12 -5.73 -9.86
N VAL A 287 -39.85 -6.17 -8.81
CA VAL A 287 -41.30 -6.26 -8.82
C VAL A 287 -41.95 -4.87 -8.93
N LEU A 288 -41.48 -3.91 -8.14
CA LEU A 288 -41.98 -2.52 -8.22
C LEU A 288 -41.71 -1.93 -9.62
N SER A 289 -40.51 -2.12 -10.16
CA SER A 289 -40.15 -1.63 -11.49
C SER A 289 -40.96 -2.28 -12.61
N ALA A 290 -41.24 -3.60 -12.50
CA ALA A 290 -42.13 -4.30 -13.43
C ALA A 290 -43.57 -3.78 -13.35
N GLY A 291 -44.09 -3.53 -12.14
CA GLY A 291 -45.38 -2.93 -11.91
C GLY A 291 -45.53 -1.56 -12.57
N VAL A 292 -44.55 -0.72 -12.37
CA VAL A 292 -44.52 0.63 -13.00
C VAL A 292 -44.42 0.56 -14.53
N ARG A 293 -43.55 -0.33 -15.05
CA ARG A 293 -43.53 -0.57 -16.52
C ARG A 293 -44.92 -0.96 -17.04
N GLY A 294 -45.58 -1.90 -16.38
CA GLY A 294 -46.95 -2.31 -16.71
C GLY A 294 -47.94 -1.14 -16.69
N ILE A 295 -47.88 -0.27 -15.69
CA ILE A 295 -48.75 0.92 -15.58
C ILE A 295 -48.43 1.93 -16.69
N CYS A 296 -47.14 2.14 -17.03
CA CYS A 296 -46.71 2.99 -18.15
C CYS A 296 -47.28 2.46 -19.49
N TYR A 297 -47.16 1.13 -19.69
CA TYR A 297 -47.72 0.52 -20.93
C TYR A 297 -49.22 0.71 -21.00
N LEU A 298 -49.97 0.39 -19.92
CA LEU A 298 -51.39 0.53 -19.86
C LEU A 298 -51.83 1.98 -20.15
N PHE A 299 -51.19 2.94 -19.45
CA PHE A 299 -51.50 4.36 -19.58
C PHE A 299 -51.28 4.88 -21.04
N LEU A 300 -50.11 4.60 -21.61
CA LEU A 300 -49.79 5.02 -22.97
C LEU A 300 -50.65 4.32 -24.00
N THR A 301 -51.05 3.05 -23.79
CA THR A 301 -51.94 2.32 -24.67
C THR A 301 -53.34 2.92 -24.65
N LEU A 302 -53.87 3.31 -23.47
CA LEU A 302 -55.17 3.98 -23.34
C LEU A 302 -55.18 5.34 -24.10
N ILE A 303 -54.09 6.10 -24.03
CA ILE A 303 -53.98 7.37 -24.78
C ILE A 303 -53.89 7.11 -26.29
N ALA A 304 -53.16 6.08 -26.72
CA ALA A 304 -53.08 5.70 -28.12
C ALA A 304 -54.40 5.20 -28.71
N ALA A 305 -55.19 4.42 -27.92
CA ALA A 305 -56.52 3.97 -28.29
C ALA A 305 -57.51 5.12 -28.47
N GLY A 306 -57.30 6.27 -27.83
CA GLY A 306 -58.02 7.52 -28.06
C GLY A 306 -57.66 8.24 -29.36
N GLY A 307 -56.81 7.67 -30.19
CA GLY A 307 -56.42 8.22 -31.51
C GLY A 307 -55.41 9.39 -31.48
N ASN A 308 -54.91 9.73 -30.32
CA ASN A 308 -54.06 10.89 -30.09
C ASN A 308 -52.56 10.64 -30.38
N ILE A 309 -52.13 9.38 -30.56
CA ILE A 309 -50.74 8.99 -30.72
C ILE A 309 -50.59 7.90 -31.77
N ALA A 310 -49.64 8.07 -32.72
CA ALA A 310 -49.31 7.05 -33.71
C ALA A 310 -48.61 5.83 -33.05
N VAL A 311 -48.81 4.62 -33.61
CA VAL A 311 -48.32 3.35 -33.06
C VAL A 311 -46.80 3.36 -32.85
N GLY A 312 -46.02 3.91 -33.79
CA GLY A 312 -44.57 4.01 -33.62
C GLY A 312 -44.15 4.97 -32.48
N MET A 313 -44.95 6.03 -32.23
CA MET A 313 -44.70 6.93 -31.10
C MET A 313 -44.99 6.28 -29.77
N LEU A 314 -45.99 5.38 -29.70
CA LEU A 314 -46.26 4.60 -28.50
C LEU A 314 -45.00 3.80 -28.04
N LEU A 315 -44.41 3.06 -28.97
CA LEU A 315 -43.20 2.28 -28.67
C LEU A 315 -42.02 3.15 -28.21
N ARG A 316 -41.85 4.32 -28.86
CA ARG A 316 -40.82 5.29 -28.47
C ARG A 316 -40.99 5.77 -27.01
N TYR A 317 -42.21 6.19 -26.68
CA TYR A 317 -42.49 6.72 -25.34
C TYR A 317 -42.35 5.64 -24.26
N VAL A 318 -42.81 4.42 -24.51
CA VAL A 318 -42.64 3.30 -23.61
C VAL A 318 -41.15 3.02 -23.36
N ALA A 319 -40.35 2.91 -24.45
CA ALA A 319 -38.91 2.67 -24.33
C ALA A 319 -38.18 3.80 -23.57
N CYS A 320 -38.59 5.07 -23.82
CA CYS A 320 -38.00 6.20 -23.11
C CYS A 320 -38.39 6.27 -21.64
N PHE A 321 -39.63 5.94 -21.26
CA PHE A 321 -40.05 5.85 -19.86
C PHE A 321 -39.30 4.71 -19.13
N GLU A 322 -39.20 3.55 -19.76
CA GLU A 322 -38.44 2.42 -19.18
C GLU A 322 -36.98 2.80 -18.94
N ARG A 323 -36.30 3.41 -19.92
CA ARG A 323 -34.92 3.88 -19.75
C ARG A 323 -34.79 4.95 -18.68
N LEU A 324 -35.73 5.88 -18.58
CA LEU A 324 -35.72 6.93 -17.56
C LEU A 324 -35.82 6.35 -16.16
N ILE A 325 -36.77 5.44 -15.94
CA ILE A 325 -36.95 4.77 -14.63
C ILE A 325 -35.70 3.99 -14.25
N THR A 326 -35.18 3.18 -15.17
CA THR A 326 -33.97 2.38 -14.94
C THR A 326 -32.75 3.28 -14.68
N SER A 327 -32.60 4.39 -15.42
CA SER A 327 -31.49 5.31 -15.19
C SER A 327 -31.56 5.99 -13.83
N ILE A 328 -32.75 6.41 -13.37
CA ILE A 328 -32.91 7.01 -12.04
C ILE A 328 -32.53 6.00 -10.95
N GLN A 329 -32.96 4.74 -11.08
CA GLN A 329 -32.58 3.67 -10.15
C GLN A 329 -31.06 3.47 -10.11
N ASN A 330 -30.44 3.33 -11.29
CA ASN A 330 -29.01 3.10 -11.38
C ASN A 330 -28.18 4.30 -10.92
N ILE A 331 -28.64 5.55 -11.15
CA ILE A 331 -27.97 6.75 -10.62
C ILE A 331 -27.89 6.69 -9.09
N LEU A 332 -28.96 6.29 -8.43
CA LEU A 332 -28.98 6.16 -6.96
C LEU A 332 -28.05 5.05 -6.49
N HIS A 333 -28.07 3.91 -7.18
CA HIS A 333 -27.20 2.77 -6.89
C HIS A 333 -25.72 3.13 -7.11
N ASP A 334 -25.36 3.65 -8.29
CA ASP A 334 -23.98 3.97 -8.67
C ASP A 334 -23.41 5.12 -7.82
N ALA A 335 -24.24 6.11 -7.46
CA ALA A 335 -23.85 7.19 -6.55
C ALA A 335 -23.54 6.66 -5.13
N TRP A 336 -24.32 5.68 -4.67
CA TRP A 336 -24.04 5.01 -3.40
C TRP A 336 -22.76 4.17 -3.46
N ALA A 337 -22.57 3.40 -4.54
CA ALA A 337 -21.36 2.61 -4.76
C ALA A 337 -20.12 3.51 -4.83
N PHE A 338 -20.22 4.65 -5.53
CA PHE A 338 -19.14 5.64 -5.60
C PHE A 338 -18.79 6.23 -4.23
N LEU A 339 -19.80 6.56 -3.42
CA LEU A 339 -19.59 7.03 -2.05
C LEU A 339 -18.90 5.96 -1.18
N LEU A 340 -19.28 4.70 -1.33
CA LEU A 340 -18.66 3.60 -0.59
C LEU A 340 -17.18 3.44 -0.95
N VAL A 341 -16.85 3.48 -2.25
CA VAL A 341 -15.46 3.46 -2.71
C VAL A 341 -14.70 4.67 -2.16
N ALA A 342 -15.26 5.88 -2.29
CA ALA A 342 -14.64 7.09 -1.78
C ALA A 342 -14.32 7.01 -0.28
N ARG A 343 -15.19 6.39 0.47
CA ARG A 343 -15.05 6.18 1.91
C ARG A 343 -13.94 5.18 2.24
N ARG A 344 -13.86 4.06 1.51
CA ARG A 344 -12.81 3.05 1.68
C ARG A 344 -11.43 3.59 1.31
N GLN A 345 -11.37 4.42 0.28
CA GLN A 345 -10.11 5.10 -0.08
C GLN A 345 -9.67 6.15 0.97
N GLY A 346 -10.45 6.36 2.02
CA GLY A 346 -10.08 7.20 3.17
C GLY A 346 -8.79 6.75 3.84
N THR A 347 -8.57 5.45 3.99
CA THR A 347 -7.32 4.86 4.54
C THR A 347 -6.10 5.22 3.70
N MET A 348 -6.23 5.11 2.38
CA MET A 348 -5.18 5.52 1.44
C MET A 348 -4.90 7.03 1.52
N PHE A 349 -5.96 7.86 1.59
CA PHE A 349 -5.78 9.31 1.72
C PHE A 349 -5.09 9.68 3.03
N GLU A 350 -5.43 9.00 4.11
CA GLU A 350 -4.82 9.18 5.42
C GLU A 350 -3.34 8.82 5.38
N PHE A 351 -2.98 7.71 4.73
CA PHE A 351 -1.59 7.31 4.51
C PHE A 351 -0.80 8.36 3.70
N LEU A 352 -1.36 8.84 2.59
CA LEU A 352 -0.72 9.86 1.74
C LEU A 352 -0.56 11.21 2.47
N ASP A 353 -1.46 11.54 3.40
CA ASP A 353 -1.45 12.77 4.16
C ASP A 353 -0.57 12.71 5.44
N ILE A 354 0.03 11.57 5.79
CA ILE A 354 0.98 11.47 6.90
C ILE A 354 2.12 12.45 6.68
N LYS A 355 2.29 13.35 7.63
CA LYS A 355 3.41 14.31 7.62
C LYS A 355 4.57 13.71 8.39
N GLY A 356 5.80 13.94 7.91
CA GLY A 356 7.00 13.56 8.64
C GLY A 356 7.01 14.16 10.04
N SER A 357 7.35 13.35 11.04
CA SER A 357 7.41 13.77 12.45
C SER A 357 8.70 14.51 12.78
N PHE A 358 9.75 14.36 11.94
CA PHE A 358 11.04 14.98 12.19
C PHE A 358 11.14 16.41 11.69
N TYR A 359 11.79 17.23 12.51
CA TYR A 359 12.28 18.52 12.06
C TYR A 359 13.55 18.29 11.23
N GLU A 360 13.48 18.52 9.94
CA GLU A 360 14.66 18.58 9.07
C GLU A 360 15.44 19.85 9.39
N GLY A 361 16.50 19.71 10.16
CA GLY A 361 17.35 20.85 10.50
C GLY A 361 17.88 21.56 9.24
N THR A 362 18.33 22.79 9.40
CA THR A 362 18.82 23.64 8.28
C THR A 362 20.30 23.94 8.35
N LEU A 363 20.98 23.60 9.46
CA LEU A 363 22.41 23.85 9.59
C LEU A 363 23.19 22.84 8.73
N PRO A 364 24.10 23.29 7.86
CA PRO A 364 24.99 22.40 7.15
C PRO A 364 25.96 21.74 8.12
N VAL A 365 26.34 20.51 7.83
CA VAL A 365 27.39 19.82 8.55
C VAL A 365 28.75 20.33 8.03
N GLU A 366 29.57 20.85 8.92
CA GLU A 366 30.91 21.31 8.57
C GLU A 366 31.76 20.12 8.10
N LYS A 367 32.20 20.14 6.84
CA LYS A 367 33.14 19.15 6.30
C LYS A 367 34.55 19.43 6.84
N ARG A 368 34.89 18.79 7.94
CA ARG A 368 36.19 18.96 8.59
C ARG A 368 37.25 18.10 7.89
N ARG A 369 38.33 18.72 7.45
CA ARG A 369 39.46 18.01 6.83
C ARG A 369 40.30 17.20 7.83
N ASP A 370 40.24 17.60 9.13
CA ASP A 370 40.89 16.90 10.24
C ASP A 370 40.06 15.72 10.75
N ASN A 371 38.83 15.56 10.26
CA ASN A 371 37.87 14.58 10.75
C ASN A 371 37.62 14.65 12.27
N GLU A 372 37.97 15.74 12.95
CA GLU A 372 37.77 15.91 14.38
C GLU A 372 36.31 16.23 14.71
N TYR A 373 35.47 15.21 14.76
CA TYR A 373 34.08 15.32 15.21
C TYR A 373 33.94 14.77 16.64
N GLU A 374 33.20 15.43 17.49
CA GLU A 374 32.84 14.98 18.82
C GLU A 374 31.34 14.72 18.89
N ILE A 375 30.95 13.52 19.30
CA ILE A 375 29.56 13.17 19.54
C ILE A 375 29.33 12.97 21.03
N GLU A 376 28.30 13.59 21.59
CA GLU A 376 27.97 13.50 23.00
C GLU A 376 26.48 13.23 23.20
N PHE A 377 26.19 12.14 23.91
CA PHE A 377 24.86 11.85 24.46
C PHE A 377 24.79 12.48 25.86
N ARG A 378 23.76 13.29 26.13
CA ARG A 378 23.54 13.94 27.45
C ARG A 378 22.21 13.54 28.01
N ASN A 379 22.23 12.71 29.08
CA ASN A 379 21.07 12.25 29.82
C ASN A 379 19.95 11.72 28.91
N VAL A 380 20.31 10.92 27.92
CA VAL A 380 19.41 10.43 26.90
C VAL A 380 18.56 9.28 27.45
N SER A 381 17.25 9.45 27.43
CA SER A 381 16.29 8.38 27.66
C SER A 381 15.42 8.17 26.42
N PHE A 382 15.11 6.92 26.11
CA PHE A 382 14.36 6.59 24.91
C PHE A 382 13.38 5.43 25.11
N LYS A 383 12.16 5.62 24.59
CA LYS A 383 11.13 4.60 24.44
C LYS A 383 10.77 4.42 22.97
N TYR A 384 10.63 3.17 22.52
CA TYR A 384 10.06 2.93 21.19
C TYR A 384 8.58 3.35 21.10
N PRO A 385 8.11 3.81 19.94
CA PRO A 385 6.70 4.13 19.74
C PRO A 385 5.79 2.95 20.13
N GLY A 386 4.76 3.24 20.93
CA GLY A 386 3.82 2.23 21.42
C GLY A 386 4.32 1.34 22.56
N ARG A 387 5.52 1.57 23.11
CA ARG A 387 6.02 0.88 24.31
C ARG A 387 6.13 1.82 25.50
N GLU A 388 5.84 1.31 26.70
CA GLU A 388 5.99 2.07 27.93
C GLU A 388 7.38 1.94 28.55
N GLU A 389 8.09 0.86 28.25
CA GLU A 389 9.40 0.57 28.80
C GLU A 389 10.50 1.37 28.10
N TYR A 390 11.44 1.89 28.91
CA TYR A 390 12.62 2.56 28.37
C TYR A 390 13.62 1.54 27.81
N ALA A 391 14.04 1.76 26.57
CA ALA A 391 15.14 1.02 25.95
C ALA A 391 16.52 1.60 26.34
N LEU A 392 16.59 2.92 26.61
CA LEU A 392 17.73 3.61 27.23
C LEU A 392 17.21 4.50 28.35
N ARG A 393 17.97 4.61 29.45
CA ARG A 393 17.63 5.41 30.62
C ARG A 393 18.83 6.22 31.09
N ASP A 394 18.68 7.54 31.13
CA ASP A 394 19.68 8.49 31.61
C ASP A 394 21.10 8.19 31.09
N PHE A 395 21.16 7.89 29.79
CA PHE A 395 22.35 7.44 29.10
C PHE A 395 23.21 8.64 28.71
N SER A 396 24.47 8.65 29.17
CA SER A 396 25.43 9.70 28.80
C SER A 396 26.73 9.04 28.33
N LEU A 397 27.18 9.45 27.13
CA LEU A 397 28.39 8.92 26.49
C LEU A 397 29.01 9.99 25.62
N LYS A 398 30.33 10.14 25.74
CA LYS A 398 31.12 11.02 24.87
C LYS A 398 32.04 10.17 24.01
N LEU A 399 31.95 10.38 22.69
CA LEU A 399 32.71 9.68 21.65
C LEU A 399 33.66 10.68 21.02
N HIS A 400 34.95 10.37 21.04
CA HIS A 400 36.00 11.12 20.36
C HIS A 400 36.45 10.39 19.11
N ILE A 401 36.89 11.12 18.11
CA ILE A 401 37.39 10.55 16.85
C ILE A 401 38.71 9.81 17.03
N GLY A 402 38.92 8.82 16.14
CA GLY A 402 40.11 7.99 16.06
C GLY A 402 40.08 6.81 17.03
N GLY A 403 39.00 6.67 17.81
CA GLY A 403 38.84 5.56 18.75
C GLY A 403 38.12 4.37 18.13
N ARG A 404 38.50 3.18 18.55
CA ARG A 404 37.78 1.93 18.33
C ARG A 404 37.03 1.60 19.60
N ILE A 405 35.71 1.63 19.51
CA ILE A 405 34.84 1.47 20.68
C ILE A 405 34.06 0.17 20.52
N ALA A 406 34.21 -0.73 21.46
CA ALA A 406 33.33 -1.91 21.55
C ALA A 406 32.14 -1.61 22.47
N VAL A 407 30.96 -1.95 22.01
CA VAL A 407 29.72 -1.89 22.80
C VAL A 407 29.24 -3.30 23.06
N VAL A 408 29.29 -3.71 24.33
CA VAL A 408 28.97 -5.08 24.77
C VAL A 408 27.86 -5.10 25.80
N GLY A 409 27.22 -6.24 25.98
CA GLY A 409 26.13 -6.41 26.94
C GLY A 409 25.13 -7.47 26.49
N LYS A 410 24.23 -7.84 27.38
CA LYS A 410 23.18 -8.83 27.10
C LYS A 410 22.25 -8.41 25.98
N ASN A 411 21.54 -9.38 25.39
CA ASN A 411 20.48 -9.08 24.42
C ASN A 411 19.42 -8.18 25.06
N GLY A 412 18.94 -7.17 24.32
CA GLY A 412 17.96 -6.21 24.83
C GLY A 412 18.53 -5.15 25.80
N SER A 413 19.87 -5.07 25.99
CA SER A 413 20.46 -4.05 26.88
C SER A 413 20.47 -2.62 26.30
N GLY A 414 20.06 -2.38 25.04
CA GLY A 414 19.98 -1.05 24.43
C GLY A 414 21.06 -0.72 23.39
N LYS A 415 21.98 -1.65 23.06
CA LYS A 415 23.11 -1.44 22.14
C LYS A 415 22.68 -0.95 20.74
N THR A 416 21.84 -1.69 20.05
CA THR A 416 21.29 -1.32 18.73
C THR A 416 20.44 -0.04 18.80
N THR A 417 19.75 0.18 19.93
CA THR A 417 18.98 1.41 20.16
C THR A 417 19.88 2.64 20.18
N MET A 418 21.06 2.55 20.81
CA MET A 418 22.05 3.62 20.80
C MET A 418 22.48 3.97 19.38
N ILE A 419 22.79 2.98 18.51
CA ILE A 419 23.14 3.23 17.10
C ILE A 419 21.97 3.87 16.35
N LYS A 420 20.75 3.39 16.53
CA LYS A 420 19.56 3.96 15.87
C LYS A 420 19.33 5.43 16.26
N LEU A 421 19.59 5.80 17.50
CA LEU A 421 19.55 7.19 17.96
C LEU A 421 20.73 8.01 17.43
N LEU A 422 21.93 7.43 17.39
CA LEU A 422 23.11 8.08 16.84
C LEU A 422 22.93 8.40 15.35
N CYS A 423 22.37 7.48 14.59
CA CYS A 423 22.02 7.69 13.18
C CYS A 423 20.74 8.51 12.99
N ARG A 424 20.17 9.07 14.06
CA ARG A 424 18.94 9.84 14.01
C ARG A 424 17.79 9.11 13.27
N LEU A 425 17.77 7.77 13.33
CA LEU A 425 16.62 6.98 12.90
C LEU A 425 15.45 7.12 13.88
N TYR A 426 15.73 7.49 15.12
CA TYR A 426 14.78 7.91 16.16
C TYR A 426 15.32 9.15 16.86
N GLU A 427 14.44 9.91 17.49
CA GLU A 427 14.80 11.02 18.38
C GLU A 427 14.68 10.59 19.85
N PRO A 428 15.55 11.08 20.74
CA PRO A 428 15.44 10.79 22.17
C PRO A 428 14.09 11.26 22.74
N THR A 429 13.55 10.48 23.69
CA THR A 429 12.35 10.89 24.45
C THR A 429 12.71 12.01 25.42
N GLU A 430 13.89 11.90 26.06
CA GLU A 430 14.44 12.89 27.00
C GLU A 430 15.94 13.03 26.75
N GLY A 431 16.50 14.18 27.09
CA GLY A 431 17.89 14.49 26.83
C GLY A 431 18.15 14.93 25.39
N ALA A 432 19.41 14.95 24.97
CA ALA A 432 19.80 15.35 23.63
C ALA A 432 21.15 14.72 23.22
N ILE A 433 21.34 14.63 21.90
CA ILE A 433 22.60 14.18 21.29
C ILE A 433 23.22 15.38 20.59
N PHE A 434 24.51 15.57 20.78
CA PHE A 434 25.24 16.72 20.24
C PHE A 434 26.34 16.24 19.30
N LEU A 435 26.52 16.98 18.20
CA LEU A 435 27.68 16.89 17.32
C LEU A 435 28.44 18.20 17.44
N ASN A 436 29.70 18.17 17.91
CA ASN A 436 30.52 19.36 18.14
C ASN A 436 29.81 20.43 19.02
N GLY A 437 29.09 19.98 20.04
CA GLY A 437 28.35 20.85 20.98
C GLY A 437 27.01 21.40 20.44
N ILE A 438 26.64 21.10 19.20
CA ILE A 438 25.36 21.50 18.60
C ILE A 438 24.41 20.29 18.55
N ASP A 439 23.17 20.48 18.98
CA ASP A 439 22.13 19.43 18.94
C ASP A 439 21.95 18.93 17.50
N ILE A 440 22.01 17.60 17.32
CA ILE A 440 21.95 16.94 16.00
C ILE A 440 20.65 17.24 15.25
N ARG A 441 19.58 17.58 15.94
CA ARG A 441 18.29 17.96 15.34
C ARG A 441 18.37 19.25 14.52
N LYS A 442 19.35 20.13 14.77
CA LYS A 442 19.53 21.38 14.04
C LYS A 442 20.22 21.22 12.69
N TYR A 443 20.97 20.14 12.50
CA TYR A 443 21.66 19.87 11.25
C TYR A 443 20.72 19.39 10.16
N ASN A 444 21.07 19.68 8.91
CA ASN A 444 20.42 19.09 7.74
C ASN A 444 20.50 17.56 7.84
N TYR A 445 19.37 16.88 7.76
CA TYR A 445 19.27 15.44 8.00
C TYR A 445 20.13 14.63 7.03
N CYS A 446 20.06 14.95 5.72
CA CYS A 446 20.82 14.25 4.69
C CYS A 446 22.33 14.41 4.89
N GLU A 447 22.80 15.61 5.21
CA GLU A 447 24.22 15.86 5.46
C GLU A 447 24.71 15.18 6.73
N TYR A 448 23.89 15.17 7.79
CA TYR A 448 24.20 14.46 9.02
C TYR A 448 24.35 12.95 8.78
N MET A 449 23.47 12.35 7.98
CA MET A 449 23.53 10.92 7.63
C MET A 449 24.77 10.56 6.78
N GLN A 450 25.38 11.52 6.09
CA GLN A 450 26.66 11.31 5.36
C GLN A 450 27.84 11.01 6.30
N LEU A 451 27.74 11.39 7.59
CA LEU A 451 28.78 11.12 8.57
C LEU A 451 28.91 9.64 8.95
N PHE A 452 27.92 8.81 8.64
CA PHE A 452 27.83 7.44 9.14
C PHE A 452 27.82 6.42 8.00
N SER A 453 28.69 5.42 8.07
CA SER A 453 28.61 4.15 7.35
C SER A 453 28.16 3.08 8.33
N VAL A 454 27.02 2.44 8.06
CA VAL A 454 26.39 1.53 9.03
C VAL A 454 26.13 0.16 8.41
N VAL A 455 26.48 -0.89 9.13
CA VAL A 455 26.03 -2.26 8.84
C VAL A 455 25.21 -2.72 10.03
N PHE A 456 23.88 -2.80 9.84
CA PHE A 456 22.97 -3.35 10.85
C PHE A 456 22.96 -4.88 10.80
N GLN A 457 22.54 -5.52 11.90
CA GLN A 457 22.36 -6.98 11.97
C GLN A 457 21.32 -7.47 10.95
N ASP A 458 20.25 -6.71 10.75
CA ASP A 458 19.12 -6.95 9.84
C ASP A 458 19.27 -6.21 8.50
N PHE A 459 20.51 -6.10 7.98
CA PHE A 459 20.76 -5.46 6.71
C PHE A 459 20.05 -6.15 5.55
N THR A 460 19.66 -5.38 4.54
CA THR A 460 19.04 -5.88 3.31
C THR A 460 19.90 -5.58 2.09
N LEU A 461 20.03 -6.55 1.20
CA LEU A 461 20.52 -6.36 -0.16
C LEU A 461 19.33 -6.37 -1.11
N PHE A 462 19.36 -5.48 -2.09
CA PHE A 462 18.36 -5.40 -3.14
C PHE A 462 18.66 -6.42 -4.25
N ASP A 463 17.66 -6.87 -4.97
CA ASP A 463 17.79 -7.81 -6.09
C ASP A 463 18.42 -7.13 -7.34
N TYR A 464 19.31 -6.15 -7.13
CA TYR A 464 20.08 -5.46 -8.15
C TYR A 464 21.49 -6.08 -8.25
N SER A 465 22.34 -5.49 -9.09
CA SER A 465 23.74 -5.92 -9.20
C SER A 465 24.52 -5.72 -7.89
N ILE A 466 25.64 -6.42 -7.75
CA ILE A 466 26.59 -6.21 -6.63
C ILE A 466 27.07 -4.75 -6.62
N ALA A 467 27.36 -4.19 -7.81
CA ALA A 467 27.83 -2.81 -7.93
C ALA A 467 26.80 -1.81 -7.41
N GLU A 468 25.54 -1.92 -7.83
CA GLU A 468 24.46 -1.04 -7.36
C GLU A 468 24.18 -1.21 -5.86
N ASN A 469 24.33 -2.43 -5.33
CA ASN A 469 24.21 -2.67 -3.89
C ASN A 469 25.35 -2.02 -3.09
N VAL A 470 26.57 -2.00 -3.60
CA VAL A 470 27.72 -1.40 -2.92
C VAL A 470 27.68 0.13 -3.04
N ALA A 471 27.42 0.65 -4.23
CA ALA A 471 27.38 2.08 -4.48
C ALA A 471 26.12 2.76 -3.97
N THR A 472 25.00 2.02 -3.87
CA THR A 472 23.65 2.54 -3.58
C THR A 472 23.19 3.62 -4.57
N GLY A 473 23.59 3.49 -5.85
CA GLY A 473 23.27 4.42 -6.94
C GLY A 473 23.68 3.89 -8.30
N GLU A 474 23.21 4.55 -9.36
CA GLU A 474 23.49 4.18 -10.75
C GLU A 474 24.88 4.61 -11.22
N GLU A 475 25.40 5.72 -10.69
CA GLU A 475 26.75 6.23 -11.01
C GLU A 475 27.74 5.74 -9.95
N TYR A 476 28.76 4.99 -10.38
CA TYR A 476 29.74 4.42 -9.46
C TYR A 476 31.13 4.24 -10.07
N ASP A 477 32.13 4.21 -9.20
CA ASP A 477 33.50 3.87 -9.53
C ASP A 477 33.73 2.37 -9.39
N SER A 478 33.82 1.67 -10.52
CA SER A 478 33.97 0.21 -10.59
C SER A 478 35.25 -0.30 -9.92
N ASP A 479 36.36 0.47 -9.98
CA ASP A 479 37.61 0.04 -9.39
C ASP A 479 37.59 0.21 -7.87
N LYS A 480 36.99 1.28 -7.37
CA LYS A 480 36.75 1.48 -5.93
C LYS A 480 35.81 0.40 -5.37
N ILE A 481 34.77 -0.03 -6.13
CA ILE A 481 33.89 -1.13 -5.71
C ILE A 481 34.66 -2.43 -5.55
N LYS A 482 35.50 -2.80 -6.54
CA LYS A 482 36.31 -4.00 -6.46
C LYS A 482 37.27 -3.97 -5.27
N GLU A 483 37.94 -2.83 -5.05
CA GLU A 483 38.81 -2.62 -3.89
C GLU A 483 38.02 -2.82 -2.56
N CYS A 484 36.83 -2.24 -2.44
CA CYS A 484 36.01 -2.41 -1.25
C CYS A 484 35.55 -3.86 -1.03
N LEU A 485 35.21 -4.57 -2.12
CA LEU A 485 34.84 -5.99 -2.07
C LEU A 485 36.02 -6.88 -1.68
N GLU A 486 37.21 -6.60 -2.20
CA GLU A 486 38.45 -7.29 -1.79
C GLU A 486 38.74 -7.09 -0.31
N LYS A 487 38.69 -5.82 0.16
CA LYS A 487 38.86 -5.49 1.58
C LYS A 487 37.83 -6.14 2.47
N ALA A 488 36.59 -6.30 2.01
CA ALA A 488 35.53 -7.02 2.72
C ALA A 488 35.70 -8.56 2.69
N GLY A 489 36.78 -9.07 2.07
CA GLY A 489 37.03 -10.50 1.95
C GLY A 489 36.14 -11.21 0.93
N PHE A 490 35.60 -10.49 -0.07
CA PHE A 490 34.74 -11.04 -1.13
C PHE A 490 35.51 -11.25 -2.46
N GLY A 491 36.79 -10.84 -2.56
CA GLY A 491 37.56 -10.83 -3.79
C GLY A 491 37.68 -12.18 -4.49
N GLU A 492 37.97 -13.27 -3.75
CA GLU A 492 38.06 -14.63 -4.32
C GLU A 492 36.73 -15.07 -4.93
N ARG A 493 35.61 -14.79 -4.26
CA ARG A 493 34.26 -15.09 -4.75
C ARG A 493 33.92 -14.26 -5.99
N LEU A 494 34.25 -12.97 -5.97
CA LEU A 494 34.04 -12.06 -7.09
C LEU A 494 34.73 -12.56 -8.36
N GLY A 495 35.97 -13.05 -8.24
CA GLY A 495 36.73 -13.60 -9.38
C GLY A 495 36.12 -14.86 -10.02
N ARG A 496 35.23 -15.54 -9.31
CA ARG A 496 34.50 -16.73 -9.82
C ARG A 496 33.14 -16.40 -10.43
N LEU A 497 32.67 -15.15 -10.32
CA LEU A 497 31.38 -14.74 -10.89
C LEU A 497 31.53 -14.37 -12.36
N PRO A 498 30.68 -14.92 -13.27
CA PRO A 498 30.82 -14.68 -14.70
C PRO A 498 30.69 -13.21 -15.11
N GLN A 499 29.84 -12.46 -14.40
CA GLN A 499 29.56 -11.04 -14.65
C GLN A 499 30.29 -10.11 -13.66
N GLY A 500 31.13 -10.65 -12.75
CA GLY A 500 31.86 -9.86 -11.77
C GLY A 500 30.93 -9.01 -10.91
N ILE A 501 31.17 -7.68 -10.85
CA ILE A 501 30.37 -6.73 -10.07
C ILE A 501 28.96 -6.50 -10.62
N ASP A 502 28.71 -6.82 -11.88
CA ASP A 502 27.40 -6.68 -12.53
C ASP A 502 26.48 -7.89 -12.29
N THR A 503 26.96 -8.89 -11.53
CA THR A 503 26.15 -10.05 -11.15
C THR A 503 24.95 -9.61 -10.31
N LEU A 504 23.75 -10.02 -10.73
CA LEU A 504 22.50 -9.75 -10.01
C LEU A 504 22.42 -10.60 -8.73
N ILE A 505 21.97 -9.99 -7.65
CA ILE A 505 21.72 -10.65 -6.37
C ILE A 505 20.29 -11.22 -6.39
N ASP A 506 20.19 -12.47 -6.00
CA ASP A 506 18.94 -13.27 -6.01
C ASP A 506 18.31 -13.38 -7.43
N LYS A 507 17.15 -14.01 -7.51
CA LYS A 507 16.47 -14.30 -8.79
C LYS A 507 15.16 -13.52 -8.95
N GLY A 508 15.08 -12.34 -8.35
CA GLY A 508 13.89 -11.51 -8.39
C GLY A 508 13.59 -10.93 -9.77
N PHE A 509 14.64 -10.59 -10.52
CA PHE A 509 14.52 -9.95 -11.84
C PHE A 509 15.02 -10.82 -13.00
N ASP A 510 15.93 -11.76 -12.75
CA ASP A 510 16.55 -12.58 -13.77
C ASP A 510 16.85 -13.99 -13.22
N ASP A 511 16.58 -15.02 -14.01
CA ASP A 511 16.88 -16.41 -13.68
C ASP A 511 18.40 -16.68 -13.53
N ASP A 512 19.24 -15.84 -14.14
CA ASP A 512 20.71 -15.89 -14.04
C ASP A 512 21.25 -15.24 -12.75
N GLY A 513 20.41 -14.65 -11.93
CA GLY A 513 20.77 -14.08 -10.64
C GLY A 513 21.34 -15.12 -9.67
N VAL A 514 22.32 -14.72 -8.86
CA VAL A 514 23.05 -15.60 -7.93
C VAL A 514 22.50 -15.45 -6.51
N ILE A 515 22.15 -16.59 -5.90
CA ILE A 515 21.77 -16.64 -4.48
C ILE A 515 23.04 -16.74 -3.64
N PHE A 516 23.32 -15.71 -2.87
CA PHE A 516 24.48 -15.64 -1.98
C PHE A 516 24.16 -16.22 -0.60
N SER A 517 25.16 -16.86 0.02
CA SER A 517 25.06 -17.27 1.43
C SER A 517 24.99 -16.06 2.37
N GLY A 518 24.51 -16.25 3.61
CA GLY A 518 24.43 -15.18 4.59
C GLY A 518 25.76 -14.47 4.84
N GLY A 519 26.87 -15.22 4.87
CA GLY A 519 28.21 -14.66 5.02
C GLY A 519 28.68 -13.86 3.78
N GLU A 520 28.36 -14.31 2.57
CA GLU A 520 28.65 -13.58 1.34
C GLU A 520 27.84 -12.27 1.26
N ARG A 521 26.56 -12.33 1.60
CA ARG A 521 25.70 -11.14 1.68
C ARG A 521 26.23 -10.12 2.71
N GLN A 522 26.73 -10.60 3.83
CA GLN A 522 27.33 -9.76 4.87
C GLN A 522 28.60 -9.05 4.37
N LYS A 523 29.47 -9.74 3.65
CA LYS A 523 30.67 -9.15 3.03
C LYS A 523 30.32 -8.04 2.02
N ILE A 524 29.26 -8.21 1.23
CA ILE A 524 28.74 -7.16 0.33
C ILE A 524 28.21 -5.95 1.13
N ALA A 525 27.49 -6.16 2.22
CA ALA A 525 27.03 -5.08 3.10
C ALA A 525 28.20 -4.31 3.76
N ILE A 526 29.27 -5.00 4.12
CA ILE A 526 30.49 -4.40 4.60
C ILE A 526 31.16 -3.56 3.50
N ALA A 527 31.27 -4.08 2.27
CA ALA A 527 31.80 -3.34 1.12
C ALA A 527 31.00 -2.06 0.84
N ARG A 528 29.67 -2.09 0.99
CA ARG A 528 28.79 -0.90 0.93
C ARG A 528 29.19 0.17 1.96
N ALA A 529 29.43 -0.24 3.20
CA ALA A 529 29.84 0.69 4.24
C ALA A 529 31.22 1.30 3.97
N LEU A 530 32.15 0.51 3.41
CA LEU A 530 33.50 0.97 3.01
C LEU A 530 33.44 1.94 1.82
N TYR A 531 32.63 1.65 0.82
CA TYR A 531 32.48 2.48 -0.37
C TYR A 531 31.96 3.89 -0.03
N LYS A 532 31.03 3.99 0.95
CA LYS A 532 30.50 5.27 1.42
C LYS A 532 31.57 6.16 2.08
N ASP A 533 32.60 5.58 2.69
CA ASP A 533 33.81 6.25 3.18
C ASP A 533 33.54 7.37 4.22
N SER A 534 32.63 7.13 5.16
CA SER A 534 32.23 8.11 6.18
C SER A 534 33.22 8.20 7.34
N PRO A 535 33.25 9.34 8.11
CA PRO A 535 34.08 9.52 9.30
C PRO A 535 33.77 8.52 10.42
N PHE A 536 32.49 8.10 10.56
CA PHE A 536 32.05 7.11 11.54
C PHE A 536 31.62 5.82 10.86
N ILE A 537 32.18 4.69 11.32
CA ILE A 537 31.77 3.36 10.88
C ILE A 537 31.10 2.64 12.05
N LEU A 538 29.86 2.22 11.86
CA LEU A 538 29.03 1.57 12.87
C LEU A 538 28.72 0.15 12.40
N LEU A 539 29.07 -0.84 13.22
CA LEU A 539 28.90 -2.24 12.90
C LEU A 539 28.10 -2.93 14.01
N ASP A 540 26.88 -3.33 13.69
CA ASP A 540 26.00 -4.05 14.60
C ASP A 540 26.04 -5.55 14.26
N GLU A 541 26.82 -6.32 15.03
CA GLU A 541 27.07 -7.76 14.86
C GLU A 541 27.53 -8.14 13.42
N PRO A 542 28.58 -7.51 12.90
CA PRO A 542 28.96 -7.64 11.50
C PRO A 542 29.50 -9.03 11.12
N THR A 543 29.63 -9.95 12.06
CA THR A 543 30.23 -11.28 11.85
C THR A 543 29.33 -12.42 12.31
N ALA A 544 28.03 -12.13 12.56
CA ALA A 544 27.09 -13.14 13.09
C ALA A 544 26.93 -14.37 12.16
N ALA A 545 27.07 -14.19 10.86
CA ALA A 545 26.94 -15.24 9.84
C ALA A 545 28.30 -15.79 9.35
N LEU A 546 29.44 -15.35 9.93
CA LEU A 546 30.79 -15.75 9.53
C LEU A 546 31.34 -16.84 10.46
N ASP A 547 32.17 -17.72 9.88
CA ASP A 547 32.99 -18.63 10.66
C ASP A 547 34.13 -17.89 11.38
N PRO A 548 34.78 -18.48 12.40
CA PRO A 548 35.81 -17.81 13.19
C PRO A 548 37.04 -17.35 12.40
N ILE A 549 37.38 -18.01 11.29
CA ILE A 549 38.51 -17.65 10.44
C ILE A 549 38.15 -16.42 9.59
N ALA A 550 37.02 -16.48 8.91
CA ALA A 550 36.50 -15.35 8.14
C ALA A 550 36.23 -14.11 9.04
N GLU A 551 35.78 -14.34 10.29
CA GLU A 551 35.63 -13.28 11.27
C GLU A 551 36.96 -12.59 11.58
N TYR A 552 38.02 -13.37 11.86
CA TYR A 552 39.35 -12.83 12.12
C TYR A 552 39.91 -12.06 10.92
N GLU A 553 39.73 -12.57 9.71
CA GLU A 553 40.16 -11.91 8.47
C GLU A 553 39.45 -10.56 8.30
N VAL A 554 38.13 -10.53 8.49
CA VAL A 554 37.33 -9.30 8.41
C VAL A 554 37.76 -8.28 9.46
N TYR A 555 37.95 -8.67 10.73
CA TYR A 555 38.41 -7.74 11.76
C TYR A 555 39.85 -7.26 11.54
N SER A 556 40.75 -8.12 11.03
CA SER A 556 42.12 -7.73 10.69
C SER A 556 42.15 -6.73 9.54
N ALA A 557 41.33 -6.95 8.49
CA ALA A 557 41.18 -6.01 7.40
C ALA A 557 40.54 -4.69 7.85
N PHE A 558 39.57 -4.73 8.78
CA PHE A 558 38.98 -3.54 9.38
C PHE A 558 40.00 -2.65 10.10
N ASP A 559 40.97 -3.23 10.71
CA ASP A 559 42.03 -2.52 11.43
C ASP A 559 42.81 -1.55 10.52
N GLU A 560 43.09 -1.99 9.30
CA GLU A 560 43.73 -1.17 8.28
C GLU A 560 42.79 -0.10 7.67
N MET A 561 41.50 -0.43 7.53
CA MET A 561 40.52 0.42 6.86
C MET A 561 40.00 1.55 7.75
N VAL A 562 40.01 1.36 9.08
CA VAL A 562 39.53 2.34 10.07
C VAL A 562 40.61 3.33 10.46
N SER A 563 41.82 3.22 9.90
CA SER A 563 42.89 4.16 10.18
C SER A 563 42.45 5.61 9.95
N GLY A 564 42.45 6.42 11.01
CA GLY A 564 41.97 7.82 10.98
C GLY A 564 40.46 8.03 11.07
N LYS A 565 39.66 6.98 11.31
CA LYS A 565 38.20 7.05 11.49
C LYS A 565 37.79 6.56 12.87
N THR A 566 36.55 6.81 13.25
CA THR A 566 35.97 6.26 14.47
C THR A 566 35.12 5.04 14.13
N ALA A 567 35.42 3.91 14.75
CA ALA A 567 34.64 2.69 14.62
C ALA A 567 33.94 2.32 15.91
N ILE A 568 32.65 2.03 15.81
CA ILE A 568 31.83 1.50 16.89
C ILE A 568 31.38 0.09 16.53
N TYR A 569 31.80 -0.87 17.34
CA TYR A 569 31.47 -2.28 17.16
C TYR A 569 30.49 -2.72 18.22
N ILE A 570 29.32 -3.18 17.83
CA ILE A 570 28.47 -3.98 18.70
C ILE A 570 28.80 -5.45 18.41
N SER A 571 29.25 -6.17 19.41
CA SER A 571 29.56 -7.58 19.29
C SER A 571 29.01 -8.39 20.46
N HIS A 572 28.45 -9.55 20.13
CA HIS A 572 28.18 -10.61 21.12
C HIS A 572 29.37 -11.54 21.29
N ARG A 573 30.39 -11.45 20.43
CA ARG A 573 31.64 -12.21 20.52
C ARG A 573 32.72 -11.32 21.17
N LEU A 574 33.00 -11.54 22.44
CA LEU A 574 33.93 -10.69 23.19
C LEU A 574 35.38 -10.79 22.69
N SER A 575 35.73 -11.83 21.91
CA SER A 575 37.03 -11.96 21.24
C SER A 575 37.38 -10.72 20.40
N SER A 576 36.40 -10.12 19.74
CA SER A 576 36.57 -8.91 18.91
C SER A 576 36.85 -7.65 19.74
N CYS A 577 36.48 -7.63 21.04
CA CYS A 577 36.71 -6.47 21.93
C CYS A 577 38.19 -6.21 22.18
N ARG A 578 39.06 -7.21 21.98
CA ARG A 578 40.51 -7.06 22.18
C ARG A 578 41.16 -6.10 21.16
N PHE A 579 40.51 -5.90 20.02
CA PHE A 579 40.96 -4.96 19.00
C PHE A 579 40.50 -3.51 19.26
N CYS A 580 39.70 -3.28 20.31
CA CYS A 580 39.13 -1.97 20.63
C CYS A 580 39.92 -1.29 21.75
N ASN A 581 40.05 0.04 21.66
CA ASN A 581 40.74 0.85 22.66
C ASN A 581 39.87 1.13 23.88
N ASP A 582 38.56 1.16 23.71
CA ASP A 582 37.56 1.51 24.73
C ASP A 582 36.37 0.54 24.61
N ILE A 583 35.95 0.01 25.73
CA ILE A 583 34.84 -0.94 25.81
C ILE A 583 33.78 -0.34 26.72
N VAL A 584 32.56 -0.25 26.21
CA VAL A 584 31.39 0.24 26.94
C VAL A 584 30.44 -0.91 27.18
N VAL A 585 30.17 -1.20 28.45
CA VAL A 585 29.33 -2.33 28.87
C VAL A 585 27.94 -1.84 29.22
N PHE A 586 26.97 -2.41 28.52
CA PHE A 586 25.55 -2.07 28.68
C PHE A 586 24.81 -3.12 29.54
N ASP A 587 23.99 -2.63 30.44
CA ASP A 587 22.96 -3.44 31.10
C ASP A 587 21.69 -2.61 31.32
N LYS A 588 20.54 -3.15 30.96
CA LYS A 588 19.20 -2.55 31.16
C LYS A 588 19.08 -1.07 30.71
N GLY A 589 19.68 -0.74 29.57
CA GLY A 589 19.61 0.59 28.99
C GLY A 589 20.57 1.64 29.58
N GLN A 590 21.55 1.20 30.40
CA GLN A 590 22.55 2.06 31.04
C GLN A 590 23.96 1.55 30.78
N ILE A 591 24.96 2.43 30.90
CA ILE A 591 26.38 2.06 30.95
C ILE A 591 26.71 1.63 32.39
N VAL A 592 27.17 0.41 32.55
CA VAL A 592 27.56 -0.12 33.88
C VAL A 592 29.06 -0.17 34.07
N GLN A 593 29.85 -0.35 33.01
CA GLN A 593 31.31 -0.32 33.04
C GLN A 593 31.86 0.31 31.77
N ARG A 594 33.04 0.94 31.84
CA ARG A 594 33.78 1.46 30.69
C ARG A 594 35.28 1.39 30.99
N GLY A 595 36.06 0.98 30.01
CA GLY A 595 37.53 0.91 30.11
C GLY A 595 38.14 0.04 29.02
N SER A 596 39.46 -0.17 29.08
CA SER A 596 40.16 -1.11 28.21
C SER A 596 39.86 -2.57 28.61
N HIS A 597 40.15 -3.51 27.72
CA HIS A 597 40.02 -4.94 28.03
C HIS A 597 40.76 -5.35 29.31
N SER A 598 41.99 -4.86 29.49
CA SER A 598 42.80 -5.17 30.64
C SER A 598 42.18 -4.66 31.96
N GLU A 599 41.76 -3.40 31.99
CA GLU A 599 41.10 -2.78 33.15
C GLU A 599 39.82 -3.51 33.53
N LEU A 600 38.96 -3.85 32.55
CA LEU A 600 37.70 -4.53 32.81
C LEU A 600 37.86 -6.00 33.20
N MET A 601 39.00 -6.63 32.87
CA MET A 601 39.33 -7.99 33.32
C MET A 601 39.87 -8.04 34.74
N GLU A 602 40.40 -6.93 35.28
CA GLU A 602 40.82 -6.81 36.67
C GLU A 602 39.60 -6.77 37.63
N ASP A 603 38.47 -6.21 37.17
CA ASP A 603 37.21 -6.17 37.93
C ASP A 603 36.48 -7.51 37.83
N ARG A 604 36.83 -8.45 38.72
CA ARG A 604 36.28 -9.82 38.73
C ARG A 604 34.79 -9.90 39.08
N ASP A 605 34.26 -8.91 39.75
CA ASP A 605 32.84 -8.81 40.10
C ASP A 605 32.05 -8.09 39.00
N GLY A 606 32.73 -7.55 38.00
CA GLY A 606 32.16 -6.79 36.90
C GLY A 606 31.43 -7.66 35.87
N LEU A 607 30.44 -7.06 35.23
CA LEU A 607 29.63 -7.71 34.18
C LEU A 607 30.50 -8.14 32.98
N TYR A 608 31.53 -7.36 32.62
CA TYR A 608 32.43 -7.68 31.51
C TYR A 608 33.19 -8.98 31.77
N PHE A 609 33.78 -9.11 32.97
CA PHE A 609 34.50 -10.33 33.40
C PHE A 609 33.58 -11.55 33.38
N ALA A 610 32.35 -11.41 33.88
CA ALA A 610 31.38 -12.50 33.90
C ALA A 610 31.01 -12.96 32.47
N LEU A 611 30.75 -12.00 31.53
CA LEU A 611 30.43 -12.29 30.12
C LEU A 611 31.62 -12.95 29.42
N TRP A 612 32.85 -12.43 29.65
CA TRP A 612 34.07 -12.96 29.05
C TRP A 612 34.33 -14.40 29.50
N THR A 613 34.28 -14.65 30.81
CA THR A 613 34.53 -15.97 31.40
C THR A 613 33.50 -17.00 30.91
N ALA A 614 32.24 -16.61 30.83
CA ALA A 614 31.19 -17.49 30.30
C ALA A 614 31.44 -17.89 28.82
N GLN A 615 31.91 -16.97 28.01
CA GLN A 615 32.27 -17.29 26.61
C GLN A 615 33.53 -18.14 26.51
N ALA A 616 34.57 -17.83 27.27
CA ALA A 616 35.82 -18.60 27.28
C ALA A 616 35.59 -20.06 27.69
N GLN A 617 34.80 -20.29 28.74
CA GLN A 617 34.43 -21.64 29.19
C GLN A 617 33.66 -22.43 28.13
N TYR A 618 32.79 -21.78 27.36
CA TYR A 618 32.05 -22.42 26.27
C TYR A 618 33.00 -22.94 25.18
N TYR A 619 34.02 -22.16 24.83
CA TYR A 619 35.01 -22.57 23.80
C TYR A 619 35.95 -23.65 24.33
N GLU A 620 36.44 -23.57 25.60
CA GLU A 620 37.30 -24.58 26.20
C GLU A 620 36.60 -25.94 26.34
N ASN A 621 35.35 -25.97 26.76
CA ASN A 621 34.57 -27.20 26.88
C ASN A 621 34.29 -27.85 25.51
N ASN A 622 34.06 -27.07 24.46
CA ASN A 622 33.87 -27.59 23.12
C ASN A 622 35.18 -28.17 22.53
N VAL A 623 36.33 -27.55 22.80
CA VAL A 623 37.64 -28.09 22.37
C VAL A 623 37.95 -29.40 23.10
N ARG A 624 37.68 -29.49 24.41
CA ARG A 624 37.87 -30.74 25.17
C ARG A 624 36.98 -31.89 24.71
N ASN A 625 35.73 -31.59 24.33
CA ASN A 625 34.77 -32.59 23.85
C ASN A 625 35.00 -33.00 22.38
N SER A 626 35.76 -32.24 21.61
CA SER A 626 36.11 -32.55 20.22
C SER A 626 37.44 -33.26 20.02
N MET A 627 38.28 -33.38 21.08
CA MET A 627 39.48 -34.23 21.01
C MET A 627 39.08 -35.69 21.21
N PRO A 628 39.38 -36.58 20.25
CA PRO A 628 39.18 -38.02 20.44
C PRO A 628 40.05 -38.43 21.65
N GLN A 629 39.46 -39.14 22.61
CA GLN A 629 40.22 -39.84 23.66
C GLN A 629 41.14 -40.82 22.95
N LEU A 630 42.44 -40.48 22.92
CA LEU A 630 43.53 -41.42 22.55
C LEU A 630 43.76 -42.46 23.62
#